data_e11e86d04279f47ebcf971fc3c5893ca
#
_entry.id   e11e86d04279f47ebcf971fc3c5893ca
#
_cell.length_a   1.000
_cell.length_b   1.000
_cell.length_c   1.000
_cell.angle_alpha   90.00
_cell.angle_beta   90.00
_cell.angle_gamma   90.00
#
_symmetry.space_group_name_H-M   'P 1'
#
loop_
_entity.id
_entity.type
_entity.pdbx_description
1 polymer ?
#
loop_
_entity_poly.entity_id
_entity_poly.type
_entity_poly.pdbx_seq_one_letter_code
_entity_poly.pdbx_strand_id
1 'polypeptide(L)'
;MSEAVIELEGVWKIFGDKAEAAMHAVRERGLGKPEVLEEFEAVVGVKDASFSVAEGEIFCLMGLSGSGKSTLVRHINRLIEPTAGAIRIQGVDVGSLKPEPLRAMRAEKIGMVFQNMALLPHRTVRDNIGFALELRGMDTYRKSQLADVALEKVSLHGYGDRLPAELSGGMQQRVGLARALAADPAILLMDEPFSALDPLIRRQLQDEFLDLSKTMKKTTVFITHDLDEAIRMGNRIGIMKDGEIVQIGTPEDIVTNPADDYVADFVAGISKLKLIYAQTVMTPLDQIPNMPPVDQCPQAK
;
A
#
# COMPACT_ATOMS: atom_id res chain seq x y z
N MET A 1 -14.20 5.85 16.33
CA MET A 1 -13.10 5.03 15.77
C MET A 1 -13.65 4.44 14.48
N SER A 2 -13.02 4.70 13.32
CA SER A 2 -13.42 4.08 12.05
C SER A 2 -13.20 2.58 12.15
N GLU A 3 -14.12 1.80 11.56
CA GLU A 3 -14.05 0.33 11.54
C GLU A 3 -12.83 -0.12 10.72
N ALA A 4 -12.08 -1.11 11.23
CA ALA A 4 -10.94 -1.66 10.52
C ALA A 4 -11.43 -2.50 9.34
N VAL A 5 -10.93 -2.19 8.14
CA VAL A 5 -11.25 -2.91 6.89
C VAL A 5 -10.26 -4.03 6.63
N ILE A 6 -9.00 -3.84 7.02
CA ILE A 6 -7.94 -4.84 6.93
C ILE A 6 -7.33 -5.01 8.31
N GLU A 7 -7.20 -6.25 8.77
CA GLU A 7 -6.57 -6.58 10.06
C GLU A 7 -5.60 -7.74 9.86
N LEU A 8 -4.38 -7.56 10.36
CA LEU A 8 -3.37 -8.59 10.44
C LEU A 8 -3.03 -8.83 11.91
N GLU A 9 -3.02 -10.08 12.34
CA GLU A 9 -2.72 -10.48 13.72
C GLU A 9 -1.66 -11.57 13.71
N GLY A 10 -0.47 -11.26 14.23
CA GLY A 10 0.61 -12.21 14.39
C GLY A 10 1.01 -12.94 13.10
N VAL A 11 1.06 -12.22 11.96
CA VAL A 11 1.33 -12.82 10.66
C VAL A 11 2.80 -13.17 10.51
N TRP A 12 3.05 -14.43 10.19
CA TRP A 12 4.38 -14.97 9.91
C TRP A 12 4.45 -15.56 8.52
N LYS A 13 5.64 -15.43 7.91
CA LYS A 13 5.98 -16.18 6.70
C LYS A 13 7.40 -16.71 6.79
N ILE A 14 7.52 -18.01 6.77
CA ILE A 14 8.78 -18.74 6.60
C ILE A 14 8.71 -19.46 5.26
N PHE A 15 9.72 -19.27 4.43
CA PHE A 15 9.87 -19.95 3.13
C PHE A 15 10.85 -21.10 3.29
N GLY A 16 10.56 -22.23 2.65
CA GLY A 16 11.34 -23.45 2.66
C GLY A 16 10.48 -24.66 2.96
N ASP A 17 11.00 -25.84 2.63
CA ASP A 17 10.26 -27.12 2.81
C ASP A 17 10.03 -27.47 4.28
N LYS A 18 10.89 -26.96 5.17
CA LYS A 18 10.82 -27.16 6.63
C LYS A 18 10.17 -25.98 7.38
N ALA A 19 9.36 -25.15 6.71
CA ALA A 19 8.80 -23.93 7.29
C ALA A 19 7.99 -24.18 8.57
N GLU A 20 7.20 -25.25 8.65
CA GLU A 20 6.43 -25.59 9.85
C GLU A 20 7.34 -25.97 11.03
N ALA A 21 8.35 -26.81 10.79
CA ALA A 21 9.33 -27.19 11.82
C ALA A 21 10.14 -25.97 12.30
N ALA A 22 10.53 -25.09 11.38
CA ALA A 22 11.20 -23.84 11.69
C ALA A 22 10.31 -22.93 12.54
N MET A 23 9.02 -22.81 12.20
CA MET A 23 8.05 -22.01 12.98
C MET A 23 7.89 -22.56 14.40
N HIS A 24 7.82 -23.86 14.57
CA HIS A 24 7.75 -24.50 15.89
C HIS A 24 9.02 -24.18 16.72
N ALA A 25 10.19 -24.32 16.12
CA ALA A 25 11.47 -24.01 16.76
C ALA A 25 11.61 -22.52 17.12
N VAL A 26 11.13 -21.59 16.26
CA VAL A 26 11.09 -20.16 16.56
C VAL A 26 10.23 -19.91 17.82
N ARG A 27 9.06 -20.53 17.91
CA ARG A 27 8.15 -20.34 19.06
C ARG A 27 8.71 -20.94 20.37
N GLU A 28 9.34 -22.10 20.30
CA GLU A 28 9.84 -22.80 21.50
C GLU A 28 11.19 -22.31 21.96
N ARG A 29 12.11 -22.03 21.01
CA ARG A 29 13.52 -21.72 21.31
C ARG A 29 13.88 -20.26 21.06
N GLY A 30 12.97 -19.44 20.51
CA GLY A 30 13.22 -18.04 20.19
C GLY A 30 14.26 -17.83 19.08
N LEU A 31 14.35 -18.75 18.11
CA LEU A 31 15.36 -18.67 17.05
C LEU A 31 15.16 -17.42 16.19
N GLY A 32 16.28 -16.74 15.88
CA GLY A 32 16.32 -15.64 14.92
C GLY A 32 16.43 -16.13 13.46
N LYS A 33 16.50 -15.17 12.53
CA LYS A 33 16.63 -15.47 11.09
C LYS A 33 17.89 -16.28 10.74
N PRO A 34 19.09 -15.96 11.28
CA PRO A 34 20.32 -16.71 10.98
C PRO A 34 20.20 -18.17 11.38
N GLU A 35 19.69 -18.43 12.60
CA GLU A 35 19.56 -19.79 13.14
C GLU A 35 18.52 -20.60 12.36
N VAL A 36 17.41 -19.97 11.94
CA VAL A 36 16.40 -20.60 11.08
C VAL A 36 16.98 -20.98 9.73
N LEU A 37 17.80 -20.11 9.13
CA LEU A 37 18.46 -20.42 7.87
C LEU A 37 19.47 -21.55 8.00
N GLU A 38 20.30 -21.54 9.05
CA GLU A 38 21.33 -22.53 9.27
C GLU A 38 20.75 -23.91 9.59
N GLU A 39 19.74 -23.99 10.48
CA GLU A 39 19.20 -25.25 10.98
C GLU A 39 18.16 -25.88 10.05
N PHE A 40 17.34 -25.06 9.41
CA PHE A 40 16.19 -25.51 8.62
C PHE A 40 16.34 -25.27 7.12
N GLU A 41 17.36 -24.56 6.66
CA GLU A 41 17.48 -24.09 5.27
C GLU A 41 16.23 -23.27 4.85
N ALA A 42 15.65 -22.53 5.80
CA ALA A 42 14.43 -21.78 5.64
C ALA A 42 14.67 -20.28 5.84
N VAL A 43 13.87 -19.44 5.16
CA VAL A 43 14.01 -17.98 5.19
C VAL A 43 12.79 -17.35 5.84
N VAL A 44 13.01 -16.59 6.92
CA VAL A 44 11.96 -15.79 7.55
C VAL A 44 11.72 -14.53 6.71
N GLY A 45 10.61 -14.50 5.98
CA GLY A 45 10.21 -13.37 5.14
C GLY A 45 9.36 -12.32 5.88
N VAL A 46 8.48 -12.77 6.80
CA VAL A 46 7.66 -11.91 7.67
C VAL A 46 7.68 -12.52 9.07
N LYS A 47 7.83 -11.66 10.08
CA LYS A 47 7.91 -12.05 11.49
C LYS A 47 6.93 -11.23 12.31
N ASP A 48 5.92 -11.90 12.88
CA ASP A 48 4.96 -11.38 13.84
C ASP A 48 4.31 -10.03 13.46
N ALA A 49 3.94 -9.87 12.17
CA ALA A 49 3.39 -8.62 11.70
C ALA A 49 1.94 -8.47 12.13
N SER A 50 1.64 -7.37 12.85
CA SER A 50 0.30 -7.02 13.33
C SER A 50 0.01 -5.56 13.06
N PHE A 51 -1.08 -5.27 12.35
CA PHE A 51 -1.61 -3.92 12.14
C PHE A 51 -3.03 -3.97 11.61
N SER A 52 -3.70 -2.82 11.66
CA SER A 52 -5.01 -2.64 11.06
C SER A 52 -5.02 -1.43 10.14
N VAL A 53 -5.91 -1.44 9.14
CA VAL A 53 -6.14 -0.31 8.22
C VAL A 53 -7.63 0.04 8.27
N ALA A 54 -7.92 1.31 8.53
CA ALA A 54 -9.29 1.80 8.64
C ALA A 54 -9.91 2.07 7.25
N GLU A 55 -11.24 2.19 7.19
CA GLU A 55 -11.93 2.55 5.95
C GLU A 55 -11.47 3.90 5.42
N GLY A 56 -11.11 3.95 4.14
CA GLY A 56 -10.63 5.16 3.45
C GLY A 56 -9.21 5.58 3.83
N GLU A 57 -8.51 4.80 4.66
CA GLU A 57 -7.12 5.07 5.04
C GLU A 57 -6.16 4.66 3.92
N ILE A 58 -5.13 5.49 3.69
CA ILE A 58 -3.95 5.14 2.93
C ILE A 58 -2.85 4.78 3.93
N PHE A 59 -2.55 3.48 4.06
CA PHE A 59 -1.48 2.95 4.89
C PHE A 59 -0.25 2.70 4.04
N CYS A 60 0.83 3.43 4.30
CA CYS A 60 2.11 3.25 3.61
C CYS A 60 2.98 2.22 4.33
N LEU A 61 3.52 1.25 3.61
CA LEU A 61 4.49 0.29 4.13
C LEU A 61 5.85 0.55 3.51
N MET A 62 6.83 0.87 4.36
CA MET A 62 8.18 1.25 3.97
C MET A 62 9.24 0.32 4.53
N GLY A 63 10.46 0.43 4.02
CA GLY A 63 11.64 -0.32 4.48
C GLY A 63 12.59 -0.62 3.33
N LEU A 64 13.79 -1.09 3.62
CA LEU A 64 14.79 -1.44 2.63
C LEU A 64 14.37 -2.63 1.75
N SER A 65 15.04 -2.82 0.63
CA SER A 65 14.84 -4.02 -0.23
C SER A 65 15.06 -5.29 0.60
N GLY A 66 14.19 -6.29 0.40
CA GLY A 66 14.28 -7.54 1.16
C GLY A 66 13.67 -7.50 2.58
N SER A 67 13.12 -6.37 3.06
CA SER A 67 12.52 -6.29 4.40
C SER A 67 11.18 -7.05 4.54
N GLY A 68 10.61 -7.61 3.46
CA GLY A 68 9.39 -8.42 3.50
C GLY A 68 8.09 -7.71 3.08
N LYS A 69 8.13 -6.44 2.69
CA LYS A 69 6.95 -5.60 2.35
C LYS A 69 6.03 -6.24 1.31
N SER A 70 6.56 -6.59 0.14
CA SER A 70 5.78 -7.21 -0.95
C SER A 70 5.21 -8.56 -0.53
N THR A 71 5.93 -9.33 0.30
CA THR A 71 5.45 -10.57 0.89
C THR A 71 4.25 -10.30 1.79
N LEU A 72 4.36 -9.32 2.70
CA LEU A 72 3.31 -8.96 3.64
C LEU A 72 2.04 -8.48 2.93
N VAL A 73 2.16 -7.60 1.92
CA VAL A 73 1.00 -7.14 1.14
C VAL A 73 0.34 -8.28 0.36
N ARG A 74 1.12 -9.26 -0.15
CA ARG A 74 0.57 -10.43 -0.85
C ARG A 74 -0.09 -11.44 0.08
N HIS A 75 0.11 -11.36 1.39
CA HIS A 75 -0.68 -12.12 2.35
C HIS A 75 -2.09 -11.56 2.49
N ILE A 76 -2.28 -10.24 2.40
CA ILE A 76 -3.61 -9.60 2.55
C ILE A 76 -4.61 -10.19 1.56
N ASN A 77 -4.21 -10.39 0.30
CA ASN A 77 -5.06 -11.05 -0.69
C ASN A 77 -4.81 -12.56 -0.83
N ARG A 78 -4.03 -13.14 0.09
CA ARG A 78 -3.67 -14.57 0.12
C ARG A 78 -3.07 -15.09 -1.19
N LEU A 79 -2.34 -14.23 -1.93
CA LEU A 79 -1.48 -14.70 -3.03
C LEU A 79 -0.29 -15.50 -2.50
N ILE A 80 0.13 -15.20 -1.28
CA ILE A 80 1.09 -15.99 -0.51
C ILE A 80 0.38 -16.41 0.77
N GLU A 81 0.37 -17.71 1.06
CA GLU A 81 -0.17 -18.25 2.30
C GLU A 81 0.74 -17.88 3.48
N PRO A 82 0.22 -17.33 4.58
CA PRO A 82 0.99 -17.13 5.79
C PRO A 82 1.36 -18.50 6.41
N THR A 83 2.50 -18.56 7.10
CA THR A 83 2.87 -19.76 7.89
C THR A 83 2.12 -19.79 9.22
N ALA A 84 1.80 -18.61 9.78
CA ALA A 84 0.99 -18.48 10.99
C ALA A 84 0.36 -17.07 11.04
N GLY A 85 -0.57 -16.87 11.97
CA GLY A 85 -1.32 -15.63 12.16
C GLY A 85 -2.66 -15.64 11.43
N ALA A 86 -3.41 -14.55 11.57
CA ALA A 86 -4.71 -14.36 10.95
C ALA A 86 -4.79 -13.06 10.16
N ILE A 87 -5.55 -13.06 9.06
CA ILE A 87 -5.78 -11.89 8.23
C ILE A 87 -7.27 -11.77 8.00
N ARG A 88 -7.85 -10.64 8.37
CA ARG A 88 -9.27 -10.35 8.15
C ARG A 88 -9.44 -9.19 7.18
N ILE A 89 -10.40 -9.34 6.28
CA ILE A 89 -10.86 -8.30 5.36
C ILE A 89 -12.34 -8.08 5.59
N GLN A 90 -12.70 -6.87 6.07
CA GLN A 90 -14.08 -6.55 6.46
C GLN A 90 -14.66 -7.62 7.41
N GLY A 91 -13.90 -7.98 8.44
CA GLY A 91 -14.26 -9.00 9.43
C GLY A 91 -14.19 -10.47 8.95
N VAL A 92 -13.97 -10.73 7.66
CA VAL A 92 -13.89 -12.09 7.10
C VAL A 92 -12.46 -12.60 7.16
N ASP A 93 -12.22 -13.72 7.85
CA ASP A 93 -10.92 -14.39 7.87
C ASP A 93 -10.60 -14.99 6.49
N VAL A 94 -9.60 -14.40 5.83
CA VAL A 94 -9.15 -14.79 4.48
C VAL A 94 -8.54 -16.20 4.49
N GLY A 95 -7.92 -16.61 5.60
CA GLY A 95 -7.30 -17.92 5.76
C GLY A 95 -8.32 -19.06 5.70
N SER A 96 -9.54 -18.84 6.21
CA SER A 96 -10.61 -19.83 6.26
C SER A 96 -11.38 -20.02 4.93
N LEU A 97 -11.20 -19.11 3.95
CA LEU A 97 -11.97 -19.13 2.71
C LEU A 97 -11.57 -20.30 1.80
N LYS A 98 -12.56 -20.96 1.26
CA LYS A 98 -12.41 -21.93 0.16
C LYS A 98 -12.01 -21.22 -1.14
N PRO A 99 -11.49 -21.94 -2.16
CA PRO A 99 -10.98 -21.32 -3.40
C PRO A 99 -11.99 -20.42 -4.14
N GLU A 100 -13.28 -20.83 -4.23
CA GLU A 100 -14.30 -20.03 -4.91
C GLU A 100 -14.60 -18.70 -4.18
N PRO A 101 -14.98 -18.69 -2.88
CA PRO A 101 -15.16 -17.44 -2.13
C PRO A 101 -13.94 -16.54 -2.13
N LEU A 102 -12.72 -17.11 -2.08
CA LEU A 102 -11.47 -16.33 -2.15
C LEU A 102 -11.31 -15.66 -3.53
N ARG A 103 -11.62 -16.36 -4.63
CA ARG A 103 -11.61 -15.78 -5.98
C ARG A 103 -12.63 -14.65 -6.12
N ALA A 104 -13.84 -14.84 -5.60
CA ALA A 104 -14.88 -13.81 -5.59
C ALA A 104 -14.43 -12.58 -4.80
N MET A 105 -13.89 -12.75 -3.58
CA MET A 105 -13.37 -11.66 -2.76
C MET A 105 -12.28 -10.87 -3.49
N ARG A 106 -11.31 -11.56 -4.11
CA ARG A 106 -10.24 -10.91 -4.90
C ARG A 106 -10.79 -10.13 -6.09
N ALA A 107 -11.75 -10.71 -6.81
CA ALA A 107 -12.31 -10.07 -7.99
C ALA A 107 -13.20 -8.87 -7.64
N GLU A 108 -13.94 -8.90 -6.54
CA GLU A 108 -14.94 -7.89 -6.20
C GLU A 108 -14.40 -6.79 -5.29
N LYS A 109 -13.57 -7.16 -4.30
CA LYS A 109 -13.19 -6.25 -3.22
C LYS A 109 -11.77 -5.70 -3.32
N ILE A 110 -10.87 -6.37 -4.06
CA ILE A 110 -9.44 -6.05 -4.04
C ILE A 110 -8.93 -5.72 -5.44
N GLY A 111 -8.42 -4.51 -5.61
CA GLY A 111 -7.57 -4.15 -6.76
C GLY A 111 -6.10 -4.29 -6.38
N MET A 112 -5.27 -4.80 -7.29
CA MET A 112 -3.84 -4.91 -7.03
C MET A 112 -3.00 -4.34 -8.18
N VAL A 113 -2.07 -3.46 -7.82
CA VAL A 113 -1.00 -2.97 -8.68
C VAL A 113 0.29 -3.69 -8.31
N PHE A 114 0.89 -4.37 -9.27
CA PHE A 114 2.13 -5.14 -9.08
C PHE A 114 3.34 -4.32 -9.50
N GLN A 115 4.45 -4.49 -8.82
CA GLN A 115 5.75 -3.87 -9.16
C GLN A 115 6.16 -4.13 -10.62
N ASN A 116 5.95 -5.36 -11.11
CA ASN A 116 6.26 -5.77 -12.48
C ASN A 116 5.06 -5.63 -13.44
N MET A 117 4.11 -4.71 -13.14
CA MET A 117 2.88 -4.40 -13.89
C MET A 117 1.99 -5.63 -14.16
N ALA A 118 2.53 -6.82 -14.37
CA ALA A 118 1.84 -8.09 -14.64
C ALA A 118 0.76 -7.96 -15.73
N LEU A 119 1.06 -7.25 -16.82
CA LEU A 119 0.17 -7.12 -17.97
C LEU A 119 0.20 -8.40 -18.81
N LEU A 120 -0.94 -8.76 -19.37
CA LEU A 120 -1.09 -9.88 -20.28
C LEU A 120 -0.56 -9.45 -21.66
N PRO A 121 0.58 -9.99 -22.14
CA PRO A 121 1.29 -9.44 -23.31
C PRO A 121 0.55 -9.66 -24.63
N HIS A 122 -0.34 -10.65 -24.68
CA HIS A 122 -1.15 -11.02 -25.84
C HIS A 122 -2.52 -10.34 -25.88
N ARG A 123 -2.84 -9.50 -24.89
CA ARG A 123 -4.09 -8.73 -24.81
C ARG A 123 -3.81 -7.25 -25.02
N THR A 124 -4.77 -6.56 -25.62
CA THR A 124 -4.72 -5.11 -25.75
C THR A 124 -4.71 -4.43 -24.38
N VAL A 125 -4.36 -3.14 -24.36
CA VAL A 125 -4.45 -2.31 -23.15
C VAL A 125 -5.86 -2.30 -22.59
N ARG A 126 -6.88 -2.12 -23.43
CA ARG A 126 -8.30 -2.13 -23.05
C ARG A 126 -8.68 -3.48 -22.43
N ASP A 127 -8.25 -4.59 -23.02
CA ASP A 127 -8.54 -5.93 -22.48
C ASP A 127 -7.79 -6.21 -21.18
N ASN A 128 -6.57 -5.71 -21.03
CA ASN A 128 -5.85 -5.76 -19.77
C ASN A 128 -6.59 -5.04 -18.65
N ILE A 129 -7.07 -3.82 -18.91
CA ILE A 129 -7.83 -3.02 -17.95
C ILE A 129 -9.16 -3.69 -17.63
N GLY A 130 -9.88 -4.17 -18.64
CA GLY A 130 -11.16 -4.85 -18.49
C GLY A 130 -11.09 -6.26 -17.91
N PHE A 131 -9.91 -6.81 -17.65
CA PHE A 131 -9.76 -8.22 -17.28
C PHE A 131 -10.51 -8.61 -16.01
N ALA A 132 -10.47 -7.79 -14.95
CA ALA A 132 -11.21 -8.08 -13.72
C ALA A 132 -12.74 -8.03 -13.93
N LEU A 133 -13.22 -7.15 -14.82
CA LEU A 133 -14.63 -7.04 -15.20
C LEU A 133 -15.10 -8.27 -16.00
N GLU A 134 -14.23 -8.78 -16.87
CA GLU A 134 -14.46 -10.02 -17.62
C GLU A 134 -14.62 -11.22 -16.68
N LEU A 135 -13.74 -11.32 -15.66
CA LEU A 135 -13.85 -12.39 -14.63
C LEU A 135 -15.14 -12.30 -13.80
N ARG A 136 -15.74 -11.09 -13.70
CA ARG A 136 -17.07 -10.90 -13.08
C ARG A 136 -18.24 -11.20 -14.03
N GLY A 137 -17.97 -11.64 -15.26
CA GLY A 137 -19.00 -11.95 -16.25
C GLY A 137 -19.65 -10.73 -16.90
N MET A 138 -18.99 -9.56 -16.85
CA MET A 138 -19.52 -8.34 -17.47
C MET A 138 -19.51 -8.47 -19.00
N ASP A 139 -20.57 -7.96 -19.65
CA ASP A 139 -20.65 -7.94 -21.12
C ASP A 139 -19.54 -7.08 -21.74
N THR A 140 -19.16 -7.43 -22.98
CA THR A 140 -18.02 -6.84 -23.68
C THR A 140 -18.16 -5.33 -23.89
N TYR A 141 -19.37 -4.85 -24.18
CA TYR A 141 -19.59 -3.43 -24.44
C TYR A 141 -19.36 -2.58 -23.18
N ARG A 142 -19.98 -2.97 -22.07
CA ARG A 142 -19.83 -2.27 -20.79
C ARG A 142 -18.41 -2.36 -20.24
N LYS A 143 -17.77 -3.55 -20.39
CA LYS A 143 -16.35 -3.76 -20.07
C LYS A 143 -15.48 -2.75 -20.82
N SER A 144 -15.67 -2.59 -22.14
CA SER A 144 -14.90 -1.63 -22.95
C SER A 144 -15.10 -0.18 -22.49
N GLN A 145 -16.34 0.23 -22.23
CA GLN A 145 -16.63 1.57 -21.75
C GLN A 145 -15.92 1.88 -20.43
N LEU A 146 -15.98 0.97 -19.44
CA LEU A 146 -15.30 1.15 -18.16
C LEU A 146 -13.77 1.14 -18.29
N ALA A 147 -13.24 0.35 -19.21
CA ALA A 147 -11.80 0.36 -19.51
C ALA A 147 -11.36 1.68 -20.14
N ASP A 148 -12.16 2.26 -21.05
CA ASP A 148 -11.87 3.56 -21.65
C ASP A 148 -11.95 4.71 -20.63
N VAL A 149 -12.92 4.69 -19.73
CA VAL A 149 -12.99 5.63 -18.59
C VAL A 149 -11.76 5.50 -17.68
N ALA A 150 -11.31 4.27 -17.41
CA ALA A 150 -10.10 4.07 -16.62
C ALA A 150 -8.83 4.54 -17.34
N LEU A 151 -8.76 4.40 -18.68
CA LEU A 151 -7.67 4.95 -19.50
C LEU A 151 -7.59 6.48 -19.45
N GLU A 152 -8.74 7.16 -19.44
CA GLU A 152 -8.78 8.61 -19.29
C GLU A 152 -8.21 9.07 -17.95
N LYS A 153 -8.57 8.37 -16.85
CA LYS A 153 -8.09 8.67 -15.49
C LYS A 153 -6.56 8.57 -15.33
N VAL A 154 -5.90 7.82 -16.19
CA VAL A 154 -4.44 7.66 -16.16
C VAL A 154 -3.74 8.36 -17.34
N SER A 155 -4.45 9.27 -18.03
CA SER A 155 -3.91 10.05 -19.16
C SER A 155 -3.38 9.18 -20.31
N LEU A 156 -4.08 8.07 -20.62
CA LEU A 156 -3.77 7.15 -21.72
C LEU A 156 -4.92 7.06 -22.76
N HIS A 157 -5.66 8.16 -22.98
CA HIS A 157 -6.68 8.21 -24.00
C HIS A 157 -6.12 7.82 -25.38
N GLY A 158 -6.85 6.98 -26.12
CA GLY A 158 -6.44 6.52 -27.47
C GLY A 158 -5.46 5.36 -27.53
N TYR A 159 -4.96 4.86 -26.38
CA TYR A 159 -4.05 3.73 -26.34
C TYR A 159 -4.72 2.36 -26.12
N GLY A 160 -6.05 2.33 -26.07
CA GLY A 160 -6.82 1.12 -25.73
C GLY A 160 -6.55 -0.09 -26.61
N ASP A 161 -6.30 0.11 -27.91
CA ASP A 161 -6.10 -0.95 -28.90
C ASP A 161 -4.62 -1.37 -29.07
N ARG A 162 -3.70 -0.74 -28.34
CA ARG A 162 -2.29 -1.09 -28.34
C ARG A 162 -2.02 -2.34 -27.51
N LEU A 163 -0.92 -3.04 -27.84
CA LEU A 163 -0.37 -4.11 -27.01
C LEU A 163 0.59 -3.54 -25.96
N PRO A 164 0.79 -4.20 -24.80
CA PRO A 164 1.76 -3.76 -23.80
C PRO A 164 3.16 -3.51 -24.33
N ALA A 165 3.63 -4.31 -25.28
CA ALA A 165 4.95 -4.16 -25.90
C ALA A 165 5.14 -2.86 -26.69
N GLU A 166 4.07 -2.19 -27.07
CA GLU A 166 4.09 -0.92 -27.80
C GLU A 166 4.15 0.29 -26.86
N LEU A 167 4.13 0.07 -25.53
CA LEU A 167 4.11 1.10 -24.51
C LEU A 167 5.46 1.23 -23.80
N SER A 168 5.81 2.46 -23.39
CA SER A 168 6.92 2.68 -22.45
C SER A 168 6.63 2.05 -21.07
N GLY A 169 7.67 1.79 -20.26
CA GLY A 169 7.51 1.24 -18.92
C GLY A 169 6.56 2.07 -18.03
N GLY A 170 6.68 3.40 -18.09
CA GLY A 170 5.76 4.29 -17.37
C GLY A 170 4.31 4.21 -17.86
N MET A 171 4.08 4.05 -19.18
CA MET A 171 2.73 3.83 -19.70
C MET A 171 2.16 2.48 -19.25
N GLN A 172 2.98 1.42 -19.27
CA GLN A 172 2.57 0.10 -18.76
C GLN A 172 2.18 0.17 -17.28
N GLN A 173 2.91 0.95 -16.47
CA GLN A 173 2.59 1.16 -15.06
C GLN A 173 1.24 1.85 -14.87
N ARG A 174 0.93 2.87 -15.69
CA ARG A 174 -0.40 3.52 -15.71
C ARG A 174 -1.50 2.54 -16.13
N VAL A 175 -1.25 1.66 -17.09
CA VAL A 175 -2.21 0.59 -17.44
C VAL A 175 -2.47 -0.34 -16.27
N GLY A 176 -1.42 -0.71 -15.51
CA GLY A 176 -1.55 -1.49 -14.27
C GLY A 176 -2.43 -0.82 -13.22
N LEU A 177 -2.25 0.50 -13.04
CA LEU A 177 -3.09 1.32 -12.15
C LEU A 177 -4.54 1.39 -12.66
N ALA A 178 -4.75 1.68 -13.94
CA ALA A 178 -6.08 1.71 -14.56
C ALA A 178 -6.81 0.37 -14.41
N ARG A 179 -6.11 -0.75 -14.60
CA ARG A 179 -6.66 -2.10 -14.38
C ARG A 179 -7.14 -2.32 -12.96
N ALA A 180 -6.37 -1.88 -11.97
CA ALA A 180 -6.75 -2.00 -10.57
C ALA A 180 -7.98 -1.13 -10.23
N LEU A 181 -8.11 0.03 -10.85
CA LEU A 181 -9.20 0.99 -10.62
C LEU A 181 -10.48 0.67 -11.41
N ALA A 182 -10.38 0.03 -12.57
CA ALA A 182 -11.51 -0.21 -13.47
C ALA A 182 -12.63 -1.04 -12.83
N ALA A 183 -12.26 -1.97 -11.94
CA ALA A 183 -13.20 -2.81 -11.22
C ALA A 183 -13.85 -2.13 -10.01
N ASP A 184 -13.50 -0.89 -9.72
CA ASP A 184 -13.97 -0.10 -8.59
C ASP A 184 -13.90 -0.85 -7.23
N PRO A 185 -12.75 -1.42 -6.86
CA PRO A 185 -12.62 -2.19 -5.64
C PRO A 185 -12.69 -1.30 -4.39
N ALA A 186 -13.11 -1.86 -3.26
CA ALA A 186 -13.08 -1.15 -1.97
C ALA A 186 -11.65 -1.02 -1.41
N ILE A 187 -10.78 -1.99 -1.73
CA ILE A 187 -9.41 -2.09 -1.24
C ILE A 187 -8.43 -2.06 -2.41
N LEU A 188 -7.39 -1.25 -2.29
CA LEU A 188 -6.27 -1.18 -3.23
C LEU A 188 -4.99 -1.66 -2.54
N LEU A 189 -4.33 -2.66 -3.12
CA LEU A 189 -3.01 -3.11 -2.73
C LEU A 189 -2.01 -2.69 -3.80
N MET A 190 -1.01 -1.88 -3.44
CA MET A 190 -0.08 -1.33 -4.41
C MET A 190 1.37 -1.62 -4.03
N ASP A 191 2.06 -2.35 -4.87
CA ASP A 191 3.47 -2.71 -4.71
C ASP A 191 4.32 -1.83 -5.62
N GLU A 192 4.88 -0.73 -5.08
CA GLU A 192 5.70 0.28 -5.78
C GLU A 192 5.07 0.82 -7.07
N PRO A 193 3.82 1.33 -7.05
CA PRO A 193 3.05 1.64 -8.26
C PRO A 193 3.61 2.81 -9.09
N PHE A 194 4.54 3.60 -8.56
CA PHE A 194 5.08 4.79 -9.22
C PHE A 194 6.59 4.72 -9.48
N SER A 195 7.24 3.58 -9.18
CA SER A 195 8.70 3.46 -9.20
C SER A 195 9.33 3.64 -10.60
N ALA A 196 8.64 3.23 -11.67
CA ALA A 196 9.14 3.33 -13.05
C ALA A 196 8.73 4.64 -13.77
N LEU A 197 8.18 5.61 -13.04
CA LEU A 197 7.74 6.89 -13.61
C LEU A 197 8.80 7.98 -13.46
N ASP A 198 8.89 8.87 -14.44
CA ASP A 198 9.66 10.10 -14.30
C ASP A 198 9.06 11.02 -13.21
N PRO A 199 9.84 11.90 -12.58
CA PRO A 199 9.41 12.67 -11.40
C PRO A 199 8.18 13.54 -11.64
N LEU A 200 8.01 14.10 -12.85
CA LEU A 200 6.88 14.99 -13.17
C LEU A 200 5.59 14.20 -13.27
N ILE A 201 5.61 13.11 -14.04
CA ILE A 201 4.45 12.23 -14.24
C ILE A 201 4.11 11.50 -12.93
N ARG A 202 5.11 11.10 -12.15
CA ARG A 202 4.91 10.51 -10.83
C ARG A 202 4.08 11.43 -9.94
N ARG A 203 4.49 12.70 -9.82
CA ARG A 203 3.75 13.70 -9.03
C ARG A 203 2.31 13.88 -9.49
N GLN A 204 2.11 14.02 -10.80
CA GLN A 204 0.78 14.18 -11.38
C GLN A 204 -0.13 12.99 -11.02
N LEU A 205 0.34 11.76 -11.23
CA LEU A 205 -0.44 10.56 -10.93
C LEU A 205 -0.69 10.37 -9.43
N GLN A 206 0.24 10.77 -8.57
CA GLN A 206 0.03 10.78 -7.13
C GLN A 206 -1.09 11.74 -6.72
N ASP A 207 -1.12 12.96 -7.30
CA ASP A 207 -2.18 13.94 -7.04
C ASP A 207 -3.55 13.41 -7.52
N GLU A 208 -3.60 12.91 -8.76
CA GLU A 208 -4.81 12.29 -9.33
C GLU A 208 -5.30 11.11 -8.48
N PHE A 209 -4.38 10.27 -7.99
CA PHE A 209 -4.71 9.16 -7.10
C PHE A 209 -5.25 9.62 -5.75
N LEU A 210 -4.62 10.64 -5.12
CA LEU A 210 -5.07 11.19 -3.84
C LEU A 210 -6.48 11.78 -3.94
N ASP A 211 -6.77 12.53 -5.01
CA ASP A 211 -8.09 13.11 -5.25
C ASP A 211 -9.14 12.01 -5.48
N LEU A 212 -8.78 10.99 -6.26
CA LEU A 212 -9.63 9.83 -6.48
C LEU A 212 -9.90 9.06 -5.19
N SER A 213 -8.86 8.79 -4.41
CA SER A 213 -8.95 8.04 -3.14
C SER A 213 -9.85 8.76 -2.13
N LYS A 214 -9.72 10.09 -2.00
CA LYS A 214 -10.58 10.91 -1.15
C LYS A 214 -12.04 10.87 -1.59
N THR A 215 -12.28 11.04 -2.89
CA THR A 215 -13.64 11.08 -3.46
C THR A 215 -14.35 9.72 -3.32
N MET A 216 -13.61 8.63 -3.54
CA MET A 216 -14.15 7.26 -3.56
C MET A 216 -13.98 6.53 -2.24
N LYS A 217 -13.36 7.14 -1.22
CA LYS A 217 -13.06 6.53 0.10
C LYS A 217 -12.39 5.16 -0.02
N LYS A 218 -11.38 5.04 -0.91
CA LYS A 218 -10.67 3.77 -1.10
C LYS A 218 -9.70 3.50 0.05
N THR A 219 -9.80 2.31 0.64
CA THR A 219 -8.80 1.83 1.61
C THR A 219 -7.59 1.30 0.84
N THR A 220 -6.41 1.82 1.14
CA THR A 220 -5.20 1.52 0.35
C THR A 220 -4.06 1.05 1.24
N VAL A 221 -3.43 -0.08 0.88
CA VAL A 221 -2.10 -0.45 1.40
C VAL A 221 -1.09 -0.26 0.27
N PHE A 222 -0.14 0.62 0.52
CA PHE A 222 0.76 1.15 -0.48
C PHE A 222 2.22 0.91 -0.07
N ILE A 223 3.00 0.21 -0.90
CA ILE A 223 4.43 0.01 -0.67
C ILE A 223 5.21 1.05 -1.45
N THR A 224 6.16 1.69 -0.79
CA THR A 224 7.17 2.52 -1.42
C THR A 224 8.50 2.44 -0.67
N HIS A 225 9.59 2.74 -1.35
CA HIS A 225 10.91 2.98 -0.76
C HIS A 225 11.24 4.48 -0.71
N ASP A 226 10.37 5.33 -1.26
CA ASP A 226 10.50 6.78 -1.30
C ASP A 226 9.74 7.40 -0.11
N LEU A 227 10.48 7.99 0.82
CA LEU A 227 9.91 8.56 2.04
C LEU A 227 9.10 9.86 1.77
N ASP A 228 9.52 10.69 0.79
CA ASP A 228 8.73 11.85 0.37
C ASP A 228 7.35 11.42 -0.16
N GLU A 229 7.30 10.29 -0.86
CA GLU A 229 6.05 9.69 -1.36
C GLU A 229 5.16 9.20 -0.22
N ALA A 230 5.71 8.48 0.75
CA ALA A 230 4.97 7.99 1.91
C ALA A 230 4.40 9.12 2.77
N ILE A 231 5.18 10.16 3.01
CA ILE A 231 4.76 11.35 3.75
C ILE A 231 3.63 12.09 3.04
N ARG A 232 3.73 12.20 1.71
CA ARG A 232 2.74 12.90 0.92
C ARG A 232 1.42 12.18 0.83
N MET A 233 1.45 10.85 0.75
CA MET A 233 0.29 10.04 0.43
C MET A 233 -0.32 9.35 1.65
N GLY A 234 0.50 8.93 2.61
CA GLY A 234 0.07 8.09 3.72
C GLY A 234 -0.64 8.86 4.83
N ASN A 235 -1.75 8.32 5.30
CA ASN A 235 -2.33 8.73 6.58
C ASN A 235 -1.50 8.17 7.74
N ARG A 236 -1.04 6.92 7.60
CA ARG A 236 -0.09 6.27 8.50
C ARG A 236 1.00 5.56 7.71
N ILE A 237 2.16 5.45 8.33
CA ILE A 237 3.34 4.79 7.77
C ILE A 237 3.75 3.68 8.72
N GLY A 238 3.94 2.46 8.17
CA GLY A 238 4.58 1.34 8.84
C GLY A 238 5.99 1.14 8.29
N ILE A 239 7.00 1.12 9.15
CA ILE A 239 8.39 0.87 8.77
C ILE A 239 8.74 -0.57 9.06
N MET A 240 9.21 -1.28 8.02
CA MET A 240 9.58 -2.69 8.07
C MET A 240 11.09 -2.86 7.98
N LYS A 241 11.63 -3.69 8.89
CA LYS A 241 13.02 -4.13 8.90
C LYS A 241 13.06 -5.62 9.14
N ASP A 242 13.82 -6.36 8.35
CA ASP A 242 14.05 -7.80 8.58
C ASP A 242 12.78 -8.65 8.81
N GLY A 243 11.68 -8.32 8.12
CA GLY A 243 10.40 -9.02 8.24
C GLY A 243 9.52 -8.55 9.39
N GLU A 244 9.98 -7.67 10.26
CA GLU A 244 9.25 -7.11 11.39
C GLU A 244 8.76 -5.69 11.08
N ILE A 245 7.66 -5.29 11.68
CA ILE A 245 7.22 -3.90 11.71
C ILE A 245 7.87 -3.23 12.92
N VAL A 246 8.78 -2.30 12.67
CA VAL A 246 9.54 -1.60 13.71
C VAL A 246 8.74 -0.46 14.32
N GLN A 247 8.02 0.29 13.47
CA GLN A 247 7.20 1.42 13.90
C GLN A 247 5.99 1.59 13.00
N ILE A 248 4.88 2.01 13.61
CA ILE A 248 3.70 2.52 12.90
C ILE A 248 3.32 3.86 13.53
N GLY A 249 3.10 4.88 12.69
CA GLY A 249 2.68 6.21 13.15
C GLY A 249 2.19 7.07 12.00
N THR A 250 1.77 8.30 12.32
CA THR A 250 1.55 9.33 11.31
C THR A 250 2.89 9.74 10.68
N PRO A 251 2.91 10.38 9.50
CA PRO A 251 4.14 10.93 8.93
C PRO A 251 4.90 11.83 9.92
N GLU A 252 4.20 12.61 10.73
CA GLU A 252 4.77 13.45 11.78
C GLU A 252 5.43 12.61 12.88
N ASP A 253 4.74 11.59 13.40
CA ASP A 253 5.29 10.70 14.44
C ASP A 253 6.57 10.01 13.99
N ILE A 254 6.59 9.49 12.76
CA ILE A 254 7.74 8.77 12.21
C ILE A 254 8.99 9.67 12.14
N VAL A 255 8.81 10.94 11.79
CA VAL A 255 9.95 11.87 11.60
C VAL A 255 10.36 12.56 12.90
N THR A 256 9.40 12.82 13.81
CA THR A 256 9.70 13.53 15.06
C THR A 256 10.07 12.61 16.21
N ASN A 257 9.52 11.40 16.24
CA ASN A 257 9.67 10.41 17.31
C ASN A 257 10.07 9.03 16.75
N PRO A 258 11.24 8.89 16.10
CA PRO A 258 11.69 7.60 15.60
C PRO A 258 11.86 6.59 16.73
N ALA A 259 11.38 5.34 16.53
CA ALA A 259 11.38 4.30 17.55
C ALA A 259 12.78 3.77 17.89
N ASP A 260 13.69 3.78 16.91
CA ASP A 260 15.08 3.33 17.07
C ASP A 260 16.02 4.07 16.08
N ASP A 261 17.32 3.77 16.18
CA ASP A 261 18.35 4.35 15.31
C ASP A 261 18.11 4.02 13.83
N TYR A 262 17.55 2.85 13.51
CA TYR A 262 17.25 2.48 12.13
C TYR A 262 16.18 3.40 11.52
N VAL A 263 15.12 3.68 12.27
CA VAL A 263 14.08 4.62 11.83
C VAL A 263 14.64 6.04 11.76
N ALA A 264 15.46 6.44 12.73
CA ALA A 264 16.12 7.74 12.74
C ALA A 264 17.00 7.94 11.49
N ASP A 265 17.83 6.96 11.14
CA ASP A 265 18.65 6.96 9.94
C ASP A 265 17.82 6.99 8.67
N PHE A 266 16.70 6.24 8.66
CA PHE A 266 15.78 6.16 7.53
C PHE A 266 15.14 7.52 7.21
N VAL A 267 14.84 8.33 8.25
CA VAL A 267 14.22 9.65 8.11
C VAL A 267 15.21 10.82 8.07
N ALA A 268 16.50 10.59 8.30
CA ALA A 268 17.53 11.63 8.42
C ALA A 268 17.64 12.53 7.18
N GLY A 269 17.28 12.03 5.98
CA GLY A 269 17.33 12.76 4.73
C GLY A 269 16.20 13.79 4.53
N ILE A 270 15.19 13.84 5.42
CA ILE A 270 14.03 14.71 5.26
C ILE A 270 14.19 16.04 5.98
N SER A 271 13.86 17.11 5.26
CA SER A 271 13.67 18.43 5.89
C SER A 271 12.42 18.39 6.79
N LYS A 272 12.63 18.44 8.11
CA LYS A 272 11.53 18.52 9.10
C LYS A 272 10.55 19.67 8.81
N LEU A 273 11.00 20.70 8.08
CA LEU A 273 10.16 21.82 7.65
C LEU A 273 9.02 21.41 6.69
N LYS A 274 9.13 20.29 5.97
CA LYS A 274 8.05 19.78 5.09
C LYS A 274 6.85 19.21 5.85
N LEU A 275 7.04 18.87 7.13
CA LEU A 275 6.06 18.18 7.97
C LEU A 275 5.44 19.08 9.04
N ILE A 276 6.06 20.22 9.31
CA ILE A 276 5.57 21.16 10.31
C ILE A 276 4.36 21.89 9.69
N TYR A 277 3.19 21.42 9.99
CA TYR A 277 1.96 22.17 9.74
C TYR A 277 1.97 23.43 10.60
N ALA A 278 1.46 24.55 10.07
CA ALA A 278 1.37 25.81 10.82
C ALA A 278 0.73 25.62 12.21
N GLN A 279 -0.20 24.67 12.36
CA GLN A 279 -0.84 24.32 13.64
C GLN A 279 0.13 23.78 14.70
N THR A 280 1.21 23.09 14.29
CA THR A 280 2.20 22.48 15.22
C THR A 280 3.19 23.50 15.76
N VAL A 281 3.40 24.63 15.04
CA VAL A 281 4.33 25.71 15.43
C VAL A 281 3.62 26.98 15.90
N MET A 282 2.28 27.06 15.73
CA MET A 282 1.51 28.21 16.19
C MET A 282 1.18 28.05 17.68
N THR A 283 1.57 29.03 18.47
CA THR A 283 1.04 29.12 19.83
C THR A 283 -0.43 29.53 19.76
N PRO A 284 -1.37 28.77 20.38
CA PRO A 284 -2.76 29.17 20.45
C PRO A 284 -2.90 30.61 21.00
N LEU A 285 -3.82 31.40 20.43
CA LEU A 285 -3.99 32.81 20.77
C LEU A 285 -4.25 33.05 22.27
N ASP A 286 -4.93 32.11 22.92
CA ASP A 286 -5.19 32.11 24.36
C ASP A 286 -3.95 31.85 25.23
N GLN A 287 -2.86 31.36 24.65
CA GLN A 287 -1.59 31.08 25.31
C GLN A 287 -0.52 32.16 25.06
N ILE A 288 -0.82 33.20 24.28
CA ILE A 288 0.10 34.30 24.02
C ILE A 288 -0.04 35.37 25.11
N PRO A 289 0.97 35.56 25.99
CA PRO A 289 0.91 36.59 27.04
C PRO A 289 0.74 37.99 26.43
N ASN A 290 -0.22 38.77 26.96
CA ASN A 290 -0.48 40.16 26.55
C ASN A 290 -0.97 40.40 25.12
N MET A 291 -1.61 39.41 24.49
CA MET A 291 -2.25 39.61 23.19
C MET A 291 -3.54 40.47 23.35
N PRO A 292 -3.73 41.54 22.59
CA PRO A 292 -4.98 42.29 22.60
C PRO A 292 -6.12 41.41 22.07
N PRO A 293 -7.39 41.58 22.48
CA PRO A 293 -8.53 40.86 21.92
C PRO A 293 -8.55 40.93 20.39
N VAL A 294 -9.00 39.85 19.74
CA VAL A 294 -8.94 39.67 18.29
C VAL A 294 -9.64 40.79 17.51
N ASP A 295 -10.66 41.42 18.11
CA ASP A 295 -11.41 42.58 17.60
C ASP A 295 -10.62 43.87 17.59
N GLN A 296 -9.48 43.94 18.29
CA GLN A 296 -8.59 45.08 18.37
C GLN A 296 -7.29 44.91 17.53
N CYS A 297 -7.13 43.77 16.85
CA CYS A 297 -5.99 43.55 15.97
C CYS A 297 -6.16 44.36 14.65
N PRO A 298 -5.15 45.13 14.20
CA PRO A 298 -5.19 45.78 12.90
C PRO A 298 -5.36 44.74 11.79
N GLN A 299 -6.40 44.86 10.99
CA GLN A 299 -6.55 44.02 9.81
C GLN A 299 -5.33 44.25 8.89
N ALA A 300 -4.54 43.23 8.64
CA ALA A 300 -3.48 43.28 7.64
C ALA A 300 -4.12 43.57 6.26
N LYS A 301 -3.73 44.71 5.68
CA LYS A 301 -4.11 45.09 4.32
C LYS A 301 -3.30 44.30 3.31
#